data_1d2d6fd9fec41643eca80ecca0382bdc
#
_entry.id   1d2d6fd9fec41643eca80ecca0382bdc
#
_cell.length_a   1.000
_cell.length_b   1.000
_cell.length_c   1.000
_cell.angle_alpha   90.00
_cell.angle_beta   90.00
_cell.angle_gamma   90.00
#
_symmetry.space_group_name_H-M   'P 1'
#
loop_
_entity.id
_entity.type
_entity.pdbx_description
1 polymer ?
#
loop_
_entity_poly.entity_id
_entity_poly.type
_entity_poly.pdbx_seq_one_letter_code
_entity_poly.pdbx_strand_id
1 'polypeptide(L)'
;MKLLKLLLSTIFVVFLFSSCATIFGGAKYNAHVIVNGSPGAKITYNNRYMGYGTASFKVNRKDANKVTIAVQENGCEEQIFHYTNRGFRGWPFFSSLILWTSFYPGTNIILPWGVALDFVTGAVWKPDVMEQGVMKMDYKNFQYIINYIPECDRTEISPTKITQNQNTLHISSASRETFVDVLHLKDGNTVKGIIIELDPRKFVKIQNLNNEVFLFTMSDIVRISKEVLEKD
;
A
#
# COMPACT_ATOMS: atom_id res chain seq x y z
N MET A 1 14.04 -47.29 -24.72
CA MET A 1 14.71 -46.08 -25.28
C MET A 1 13.74 -44.99 -25.77
N LYS A 2 12.63 -45.33 -26.49
CA LYS A 2 11.67 -44.31 -26.98
C LYS A 2 10.96 -43.57 -25.83
N LEU A 3 10.53 -44.25 -24.79
CA LEU A 3 9.86 -43.68 -23.62
C LEU A 3 10.76 -42.69 -22.86
N LEU A 4 12.03 -43.06 -22.67
CA LEU A 4 13.02 -42.19 -22.01
C LEU A 4 13.26 -40.88 -22.80
N LYS A 5 13.36 -40.97 -24.15
CA LYS A 5 13.50 -39.80 -25.02
C LYS A 5 12.27 -38.90 -24.95
N LEU A 6 11.07 -39.49 -24.92
CA LEU A 6 9.81 -38.75 -24.76
C LEU A 6 9.75 -38.03 -23.42
N LEU A 7 10.12 -38.68 -22.33
CA LEU A 7 10.15 -38.13 -20.99
C LEU A 7 11.16 -36.98 -20.88
N LEU A 8 12.36 -37.16 -21.44
CA LEU A 8 13.39 -36.11 -21.47
C LEU A 8 12.92 -34.91 -22.30
N SER A 9 12.27 -35.14 -23.45
CA SER A 9 11.69 -34.09 -24.29
C SER A 9 10.60 -33.31 -23.55
N THR A 10 9.73 -34.01 -22.81
CA THR A 10 8.65 -33.36 -22.06
C THR A 10 9.21 -32.49 -20.92
N ILE A 11 10.19 -33.01 -20.17
CA ILE A 11 10.89 -32.26 -19.12
C ILE A 11 11.57 -31.02 -19.71
N PHE A 12 12.24 -31.15 -20.85
CA PHE A 12 12.90 -30.04 -21.52
C PHE A 12 11.90 -28.96 -21.96
N VAL A 13 10.75 -29.37 -22.49
CA VAL A 13 9.66 -28.45 -22.86
C VAL A 13 9.12 -27.70 -21.64
N VAL A 14 8.90 -28.39 -20.51
CA VAL A 14 8.44 -27.74 -19.26
C VAL A 14 9.45 -26.72 -18.75
N PHE A 15 10.74 -27.01 -18.82
CA PHE A 15 11.81 -26.06 -18.48
C PHE A 15 11.84 -24.84 -19.39
N LEU A 16 11.49 -24.97 -20.68
CA LEU A 16 11.47 -23.85 -21.63
C LEU A 16 10.35 -22.82 -21.33
N PHE A 17 9.27 -23.25 -20.67
CA PHE A 17 8.14 -22.37 -20.35
C PHE A 17 8.25 -21.63 -19.01
N SER A 18 9.29 -21.85 -18.22
CA SER A 18 9.50 -21.17 -16.97
C SER A 18 10.61 -20.11 -17.09
N SER A 19 10.26 -18.83 -17.05
CA SER A 19 11.23 -17.74 -17.02
C SER A 19 11.74 -17.47 -15.61
N CYS A 20 12.97 -16.93 -15.48
CA CYS A 20 13.56 -16.59 -14.19
C CYS A 20 12.71 -15.60 -13.39
N ALA A 21 12.13 -14.59 -14.00
CA ALA A 21 11.31 -13.63 -13.29
C ALA A 21 10.03 -14.26 -12.74
N THR A 22 9.45 -15.19 -13.49
CA THR A 22 8.27 -15.97 -13.05
C THR A 22 8.64 -16.95 -11.94
N ILE A 23 9.82 -17.60 -12.01
CA ILE A 23 10.30 -18.55 -10.99
C ILE A 23 10.65 -17.81 -9.69
N PHE A 24 11.48 -16.76 -9.76
CA PHE A 24 12.00 -16.07 -8.57
C PHE A 24 11.02 -15.08 -7.94
N GLY A 25 10.03 -14.60 -8.66
CA GLY A 25 9.14 -13.56 -8.13
C GLY A 25 7.67 -13.77 -8.36
N GLY A 26 7.33 -14.71 -9.23
CA GLY A 26 5.95 -14.95 -9.67
C GLY A 26 5.33 -13.78 -10.42
N ALA A 27 4.21 -14.05 -11.10
CA ALA A 27 3.41 -13.07 -11.83
C ALA A 27 2.49 -12.24 -10.92
N LYS A 28 2.51 -12.48 -9.60
CA LYS A 28 1.65 -11.80 -8.61
C LYS A 28 2.48 -11.26 -7.46
N TYR A 29 1.93 -10.24 -6.79
CA TYR A 29 2.44 -9.72 -5.52
C TYR A 29 1.30 -9.59 -4.51
N ASN A 30 1.63 -9.49 -3.22
CA ASN A 30 0.67 -9.23 -2.17
C ASN A 30 0.59 -7.71 -1.94
N ALA A 31 -0.61 -7.18 -2.01
CA ALA A 31 -0.92 -5.82 -1.63
C ALA A 31 -1.46 -5.83 -0.19
N HIS A 32 -0.83 -5.06 0.69
CA HIS A 32 -1.26 -4.82 2.06
C HIS A 32 -1.78 -3.39 2.13
N VAL A 33 -3.07 -3.23 2.29
CA VAL A 33 -3.72 -1.92 2.35
C VAL A 33 -3.92 -1.54 3.80
N ILE A 34 -3.58 -0.30 4.17
CA ILE A 34 -3.84 0.28 5.48
C ILE A 34 -4.54 1.61 5.26
N VAL A 35 -5.71 1.76 5.86
CA VAL A 35 -6.48 3.00 5.85
C VAL A 35 -6.20 3.76 7.12
N ASN A 36 -5.52 4.91 6.99
CA ASN A 36 -5.27 5.80 8.11
C ASN A 36 -6.51 6.63 8.43
N GLY A 37 -6.78 6.81 9.71
CA GLY A 37 -7.87 7.66 10.19
C GLY A 37 -9.24 6.97 10.35
N SER A 38 -9.47 5.84 9.68
CA SER A 38 -10.75 5.13 9.73
C SER A 38 -10.58 3.62 9.79
N PRO A 39 -10.32 3.05 10.97
CA PRO A 39 -10.14 1.59 11.12
C PRO A 39 -11.42 0.79 10.80
N GLY A 40 -12.59 1.45 10.80
CA GLY A 40 -13.88 0.88 10.42
C GLY A 40 -14.23 1.01 8.95
N ALA A 41 -13.38 1.66 8.14
CA ALA A 41 -13.68 1.85 6.73
C ALA A 41 -13.58 0.52 5.95
N LYS A 42 -14.61 0.24 5.17
CA LYS A 42 -14.69 -0.93 4.28
C LYS A 42 -13.74 -0.74 3.10
N ILE A 43 -12.90 -1.72 2.85
CA ILE A 43 -11.97 -1.74 1.71
C ILE A 43 -12.50 -2.68 0.64
N THR A 44 -12.57 -2.17 -0.59
CA THR A 44 -13.04 -2.92 -1.77
C THR A 44 -11.96 -2.87 -2.86
N TYR A 45 -11.66 -4.01 -3.46
CA TYR A 45 -10.77 -4.14 -4.61
C TYR A 45 -11.44 -4.96 -5.71
N ASN A 46 -11.50 -4.44 -6.95
CA ASN A 46 -12.20 -5.06 -8.07
C ASN A 46 -13.66 -5.46 -7.71
N ASN A 47 -14.39 -4.58 -7.06
CA ASN A 47 -15.76 -4.78 -6.58
C ASN A 47 -15.93 -5.94 -5.59
N ARG A 48 -14.85 -6.39 -4.95
CA ARG A 48 -14.88 -7.42 -3.91
C ARG A 48 -14.48 -6.82 -2.57
N TYR A 49 -15.24 -7.14 -1.55
CA TYR A 49 -14.89 -6.80 -0.18
C TYR A 49 -13.60 -7.52 0.24
N MET A 50 -12.66 -6.77 0.83
CA MET A 50 -11.35 -7.28 1.26
C MET A 50 -11.11 -7.19 2.77
N GLY A 51 -11.76 -6.28 3.47
CA GLY A 51 -11.59 -6.09 4.93
C GLY A 51 -12.03 -4.71 5.40
N TYR A 52 -11.83 -4.45 6.69
CA TYR A 52 -12.05 -3.15 7.31
C TYR A 52 -10.74 -2.58 7.84
N GLY A 53 -10.47 -1.30 7.59
CA GLY A 53 -9.27 -0.59 8.03
C GLY A 53 -7.97 -1.13 7.44
N THR A 54 -7.84 -2.46 7.40
CA THR A 54 -6.70 -3.16 6.79
C THR A 54 -7.16 -4.31 5.92
N ALA A 55 -6.45 -4.55 4.81
CA ALA A 55 -6.75 -5.65 3.90
C ALA A 55 -5.47 -6.19 3.25
N SER A 56 -5.48 -7.48 2.90
CA SER A 56 -4.39 -8.12 2.17
C SER A 56 -4.94 -8.96 1.03
N PHE A 57 -4.47 -8.71 -0.19
CA PHE A 57 -4.90 -9.46 -1.37
C PHE A 57 -3.78 -9.57 -2.42
N LYS A 58 -3.97 -10.48 -3.37
CA LYS A 58 -3.00 -10.70 -4.45
C LYS A 58 -3.36 -9.91 -5.69
N VAL A 59 -2.39 -9.22 -6.25
CA VAL A 59 -2.50 -8.44 -7.49
C VAL A 59 -1.58 -9.03 -8.55
N ASN A 60 -2.05 -9.11 -9.80
CA ASN A 60 -1.17 -9.49 -10.91
C ASN A 60 -0.18 -8.35 -11.19
N ARG A 61 1.07 -8.68 -11.43
CA ARG A 61 2.11 -7.68 -11.72
C ARG A 61 1.84 -6.88 -13.01
N LYS A 62 1.22 -7.51 -14.00
CA LYS A 62 0.80 -6.83 -15.23
C LYS A 62 -0.20 -5.70 -14.98
N ASP A 63 -0.99 -5.82 -13.90
CA ASP A 63 -2.04 -4.87 -13.52
C ASP A 63 -1.56 -3.88 -12.45
N ALA A 64 -0.24 -3.83 -12.16
CA ALA A 64 0.32 -2.96 -11.13
C ALA A 64 0.06 -1.46 -11.35
N ASN A 65 -0.22 -1.06 -12.60
CA ASN A 65 -0.63 0.30 -12.97
C ASN A 65 -2.15 0.48 -13.11
N LYS A 66 -2.95 -0.45 -12.61
CA LYS A 66 -4.43 -0.42 -12.70
C LYS A 66 -5.06 -0.81 -11.37
N VAL A 67 -4.34 -0.58 -10.28
CA VAL A 67 -4.83 -0.90 -8.95
C VAL A 67 -5.80 0.19 -8.53
N THR A 68 -7.07 -0.18 -8.34
CA THR A 68 -8.12 0.71 -7.87
C THR A 68 -8.65 0.17 -6.57
N ILE A 69 -8.55 0.96 -5.51
CA ILE A 69 -9.00 0.61 -4.18
C ILE A 69 -10.09 1.59 -3.78
N ALA A 70 -11.28 1.08 -3.50
CA ALA A 70 -12.37 1.89 -2.99
C ALA A 70 -12.46 1.72 -1.47
N VAL A 71 -12.63 2.85 -0.78
CA VAL A 71 -12.73 2.92 0.67
C VAL A 71 -13.99 3.65 1.06
N GLN A 72 -14.78 3.06 1.94
CA GLN A 72 -16.05 3.62 2.37
C GLN A 72 -16.29 3.34 3.85
N GLU A 73 -16.67 4.33 4.61
CA GLU A 73 -17.20 4.19 5.96
C GLU A 73 -18.72 4.23 5.95
N ASN A 74 -19.37 3.59 6.94
CA ASN A 74 -20.84 3.54 7.00
C ASN A 74 -21.43 4.96 7.06
N GLY A 75 -22.34 5.25 6.12
CA GLY A 75 -23.00 6.55 6.01
C GLY A 75 -22.14 7.65 5.39
N CYS A 76 -20.99 7.31 4.81
CA CYS A 76 -20.11 8.24 4.15
C CYS A 76 -19.95 7.92 2.66
N GLU A 77 -19.49 8.90 1.89
CA GLU A 77 -19.25 8.74 0.47
C GLU A 77 -18.06 7.80 0.22
N GLU A 78 -18.16 6.98 -0.84
CA GLU A 78 -17.07 6.09 -1.26
C GLU A 78 -15.98 6.90 -1.97
N GLN A 79 -14.74 6.78 -1.48
CA GLN A 79 -13.58 7.38 -2.14
C GLN A 79 -12.78 6.32 -2.87
N ILE A 80 -12.40 6.63 -4.11
CA ILE A 80 -11.69 5.71 -4.99
C ILE A 80 -10.26 6.19 -5.19
N PHE A 81 -9.30 5.34 -4.84
CA PHE A 81 -7.87 5.58 -4.97
C PHE A 81 -7.32 4.80 -6.15
N HIS A 82 -6.74 5.52 -7.11
CA HIS A 82 -6.15 4.96 -8.32
C HIS A 82 -4.64 4.97 -8.24
N TYR A 83 -4.01 3.82 -8.46
CA TYR A 83 -2.58 3.68 -8.58
C TYR A 83 -2.26 3.35 -10.03
N THR A 84 -1.62 4.29 -10.73
CA THR A 84 -1.46 4.24 -12.19
C THR A 84 -0.02 4.03 -12.63
N ASN A 85 0.92 4.12 -11.71
CA ASN A 85 2.33 3.99 -12.00
C ASN A 85 2.85 2.57 -11.71
N ARG A 86 3.77 2.12 -12.54
CA ARG A 86 4.48 0.86 -12.33
C ARG A 86 5.97 1.02 -12.58
N GLY A 87 6.75 0.42 -11.72
CA GLY A 87 8.19 0.36 -11.86
C GLY A 87 8.67 -0.90 -12.57
N PHE A 88 9.86 -0.85 -13.11
CA PHE A 88 10.52 -1.98 -13.77
C PHE A 88 11.35 -2.79 -12.76
N ARG A 89 11.38 -4.12 -12.92
CA ARG A 89 12.18 -5.05 -12.13
C ARG A 89 13.41 -5.48 -12.90
N GLY A 90 14.51 -4.73 -12.74
CA GLY A 90 15.74 -4.96 -13.50
C GLY A 90 16.36 -6.34 -13.27
N TRP A 91 16.55 -6.76 -12.02
CA TRP A 91 17.24 -8.02 -11.72
C TRP A 91 16.60 -9.27 -12.35
N PRO A 92 15.29 -9.54 -12.21
CA PRO A 92 14.67 -10.67 -12.88
C PRO A 92 14.75 -10.59 -14.41
N PHE A 93 14.61 -9.39 -14.97
CA PHE A 93 14.75 -9.16 -16.40
C PHE A 93 16.15 -9.55 -16.91
N PHE A 94 17.21 -9.07 -16.27
CA PHE A 94 18.57 -9.42 -16.66
C PHE A 94 18.86 -10.91 -16.48
N SER A 95 18.35 -11.53 -15.41
CA SER A 95 18.47 -12.97 -15.20
C SER A 95 17.81 -13.77 -16.32
N SER A 96 16.61 -13.35 -16.76
CA SER A 96 15.91 -13.98 -17.89
C SER A 96 16.64 -13.77 -19.21
N LEU A 97 17.26 -12.61 -19.41
CA LEU A 97 18.04 -12.32 -20.59
C LEU A 97 19.28 -13.21 -20.70
N ILE A 98 19.99 -13.46 -19.59
CA ILE A 98 21.23 -14.23 -19.58
C ILE A 98 20.93 -15.73 -19.61
N LEU A 99 20.00 -16.21 -18.79
CA LEU A 99 19.80 -17.65 -18.56
C LEU A 99 18.88 -18.30 -19.62
N TRP A 100 17.99 -17.52 -20.25
CA TRP A 100 16.96 -18.03 -21.15
C TRP A 100 17.08 -17.45 -22.57
N THR A 101 18.32 -17.23 -23.00
CA THR A 101 18.62 -16.83 -24.37
C THR A 101 19.13 -18.06 -25.13
N SER A 102 18.44 -18.39 -26.24
CA SER A 102 18.82 -19.51 -27.09
C SER A 102 19.44 -19.00 -28.40
N PHE A 103 20.55 -19.61 -28.80
CA PHE A 103 21.11 -19.44 -30.11
C PHE A 103 20.42 -20.42 -31.07
N TYR A 104 19.87 -19.90 -32.16
CA TYR A 104 19.30 -20.78 -33.20
C TYR A 104 20.44 -21.39 -34.03
N PRO A 105 20.58 -22.74 -34.04
CA PRO A 105 21.68 -23.39 -34.75
C PRO A 105 21.70 -23.01 -36.25
N GLY A 106 22.84 -22.58 -36.77
CA GLY A 106 22.99 -22.20 -38.17
C GLY A 106 22.60 -20.76 -38.53
N THR A 107 22.16 -19.97 -37.52
CA THR A 107 21.90 -18.54 -37.69
C THR A 107 22.51 -17.75 -36.55
N ASN A 108 22.83 -16.45 -36.81
CA ASN A 108 23.28 -15.56 -35.72
C ASN A 108 22.09 -14.95 -34.96
N ILE A 109 20.93 -15.60 -34.94
CA ILE A 109 19.74 -15.10 -34.29
C ILE A 109 19.75 -15.52 -32.83
N ILE A 110 19.71 -14.52 -31.97
CA ILE A 110 19.61 -14.67 -30.50
C ILE A 110 18.14 -14.43 -30.14
N LEU A 111 17.48 -15.44 -29.55
CA LEU A 111 16.08 -15.37 -29.16
C LEU A 111 15.98 -15.37 -27.62
N PRO A 112 15.66 -14.22 -26.99
CA PRO A 112 15.50 -14.09 -25.55
C PRO A 112 14.09 -14.53 -25.10
N TRP A 113 13.79 -15.81 -25.19
CA TRP A 113 12.45 -16.37 -24.86
C TRP A 113 12.00 -16.05 -23.43
N GLY A 114 12.93 -16.06 -22.47
CA GLY A 114 12.60 -15.76 -21.09
C GLY A 114 12.07 -14.34 -20.91
N VAL A 115 12.66 -13.39 -21.63
CA VAL A 115 12.22 -12.00 -21.61
C VAL A 115 10.82 -11.86 -22.21
N ALA A 116 10.55 -12.52 -23.34
CA ALA A 116 9.23 -12.51 -23.96
C ALA A 116 8.14 -13.03 -23.01
N LEU A 117 8.40 -14.15 -22.31
CA LEU A 117 7.51 -14.72 -21.33
C LEU A 117 7.30 -13.78 -20.12
N ASP A 118 8.35 -13.12 -19.65
CA ASP A 118 8.26 -12.19 -18.52
C ASP A 118 7.43 -10.95 -18.85
N PHE A 119 7.48 -10.47 -20.10
CA PHE A 119 6.59 -9.40 -20.57
C PHE A 119 5.14 -9.87 -20.67
N VAL A 120 4.89 -11.04 -21.23
CA VAL A 120 3.53 -11.60 -21.37
C VAL A 120 2.89 -11.87 -20.01
N THR A 121 3.65 -12.43 -19.07
CA THR A 121 3.16 -12.70 -17.71
C THR A 121 3.12 -11.45 -16.85
N GLY A 122 3.80 -10.37 -17.28
CA GLY A 122 3.97 -9.15 -16.51
C GLY A 122 4.94 -9.26 -15.33
N ALA A 123 5.73 -10.33 -15.24
CA ALA A 123 6.67 -10.57 -14.15
C ALA A 123 7.75 -9.50 -14.02
N VAL A 124 8.01 -8.73 -15.08
CA VAL A 124 8.94 -7.60 -15.10
C VAL A 124 8.42 -6.34 -14.39
N TRP A 125 7.16 -6.30 -14.03
CA TRP A 125 6.55 -5.13 -13.43
C TRP A 125 6.40 -5.25 -11.91
N LYS A 126 6.39 -4.10 -11.24
CA LYS A 126 6.11 -3.95 -9.80
C LYS A 126 5.34 -2.65 -9.58
N PRO A 127 4.64 -2.48 -8.45
CA PRO A 127 4.15 -1.16 -8.04
C PRO A 127 5.28 -0.15 -7.98
N ASP A 128 5.00 1.08 -8.37
CA ASP A 128 5.98 2.15 -8.27
C ASP A 128 6.03 2.67 -6.83
N VAL A 129 7.18 2.56 -6.20
CA VAL A 129 7.41 3.03 -4.82
C VAL A 129 7.57 4.56 -4.73
N MET A 130 7.64 5.25 -5.87
CA MET A 130 7.62 6.71 -5.94
C MET A 130 6.18 7.26 -5.93
N GLU A 131 5.19 6.41 -6.17
CA GLU A 131 3.78 6.79 -6.10
C GLU A 131 3.37 6.98 -4.64
N GLN A 132 2.60 8.03 -4.37
CA GLN A 132 2.20 8.40 -3.02
C GLN A 132 1.44 7.26 -2.32
N GLY A 133 1.85 6.96 -1.09
CA GLY A 133 1.23 5.90 -0.29
C GLY A 133 1.68 4.47 -0.64
N VAL A 134 2.57 4.29 -1.62
CA VAL A 134 3.09 2.96 -1.98
C VAL A 134 4.44 2.71 -1.35
N MET A 135 4.57 1.66 -0.55
CA MET A 135 5.82 1.25 0.09
C MET A 135 6.16 -0.19 -0.25
N LYS A 136 7.43 -0.46 -0.48
CA LYS A 136 7.93 -1.82 -0.66
C LYS A 136 8.31 -2.39 0.71
N MET A 137 7.64 -3.47 1.13
CA MET A 137 8.02 -4.21 2.34
C MET A 137 9.12 -5.24 2.04
N ASP A 138 8.90 -6.05 0.99
CA ASP A 138 9.87 -7.01 0.50
C ASP A 138 9.72 -7.26 -1.01
N TYR A 139 10.31 -8.36 -1.51
CA TYR A 139 10.30 -8.70 -2.93
C TYR A 139 8.90 -9.02 -3.49
N LYS A 140 7.98 -9.53 -2.64
CA LYS A 140 6.62 -9.93 -3.02
C LYS A 140 5.54 -9.11 -2.34
N ASN A 141 5.86 -8.33 -1.30
CA ASN A 141 4.90 -7.62 -0.48
C ASN A 141 5.06 -6.11 -0.66
N PHE A 142 3.94 -5.45 -0.96
CA PHE A 142 3.83 -4.00 -1.10
C PHE A 142 2.71 -3.50 -0.21
N GLN A 143 2.95 -2.38 0.45
CA GLN A 143 1.98 -1.72 1.32
C GLN A 143 1.42 -0.49 0.63
N TYR A 144 0.12 -0.31 0.72
CA TYR A 144 -0.63 0.85 0.24
C TYR A 144 -1.21 1.56 1.46
N ILE A 145 -0.74 2.76 1.72
CA ILE A 145 -1.20 3.61 2.82
C ILE A 145 -2.18 4.62 2.24
N ILE A 146 -3.43 4.54 2.66
CA ILE A 146 -4.51 5.39 2.18
C ILE A 146 -4.89 6.35 3.29
N ASN A 147 -4.73 7.64 3.05
CA ASN A 147 -5.23 8.69 3.94
C ASN A 147 -6.68 8.99 3.54
N TYR A 148 -7.59 8.28 4.19
CA TYR A 148 -9.03 8.43 3.95
C TYR A 148 -9.60 9.50 4.87
N ILE A 149 -10.30 10.46 4.29
CA ILE A 149 -11.03 11.49 5.03
C ILE A 149 -12.51 11.24 4.75
N PRO A 150 -13.28 10.70 5.73
CA PRO A 150 -14.68 10.37 5.52
C PRO A 150 -15.50 11.64 5.28
N GLU A 151 -16.06 11.76 4.08
CA GLU A 151 -17.08 12.75 3.74
C GLU A 151 -18.44 12.12 4.01
N CYS A 152 -18.90 12.26 5.25
CA CYS A 152 -20.18 11.73 5.66
C CYS A 152 -21.24 12.80 5.46
N ASP A 153 -22.31 12.45 4.75
CA ASP A 153 -23.48 13.31 4.59
C ASP A 153 -24.05 13.56 6.01
N ARG A 154 -23.80 14.75 6.54
CA ARG A 154 -24.56 15.21 7.68
C ARG A 154 -25.95 15.45 7.17
N THR A 155 -26.76 14.39 7.16
CA THR A 155 -28.19 14.57 7.06
C THR A 155 -28.53 15.61 8.13
N GLU A 156 -28.76 16.85 7.70
CA GLU A 156 -29.37 17.86 8.53
C GLU A 156 -30.62 17.20 9.10
N ILE A 157 -30.56 16.84 10.38
CA ILE A 157 -31.76 16.51 11.11
C ILE A 157 -32.56 17.82 11.04
N SER A 158 -33.43 17.88 10.06
CA SER A 158 -34.45 18.93 9.95
C SER A 158 -35.06 19.07 11.33
N PRO A 159 -35.11 20.27 11.91
CA PRO A 159 -35.62 20.41 13.26
C PRO A 159 -37.10 20.08 13.25
N THR A 160 -37.44 18.81 13.43
CA THR A 160 -38.77 18.38 13.77
C THR A 160 -39.11 19.07 15.10
N LYS A 161 -40.07 19.99 15.09
CA LYS A 161 -40.65 20.61 16.26
C LYS A 161 -40.89 19.56 17.34
N ILE A 162 -39.99 19.45 18.29
CA ILE A 162 -40.19 18.64 19.47
C ILE A 162 -40.99 19.52 20.44
N THR A 163 -42.25 19.22 20.54
CA THR A 163 -43.12 19.61 21.66
C THR A 163 -42.46 19.12 22.94
N GLN A 164 -42.16 20.04 23.85
CA GLN A 164 -41.61 19.78 25.15
C GLN A 164 -42.40 18.69 25.87
N ASN A 165 -41.72 17.58 26.18
CA ASN A 165 -41.99 16.78 27.35
C ASN A 165 -40.66 16.44 28.02
N GLN A 166 -40.47 17.04 29.17
CA GLN A 166 -39.35 16.82 30.08
C GLN A 166 -39.31 15.34 30.48
N ASN A 167 -38.27 14.63 30.07
CA ASN A 167 -37.71 13.56 30.87
C ASN A 167 -36.27 13.34 30.40
N THR A 168 -35.37 13.53 31.33
CA THR A 168 -33.93 13.39 31.33
C THR A 168 -33.45 12.14 30.56
N LEU A 169 -32.78 12.31 29.45
CA LEU A 169 -31.88 11.30 28.87
C LEU A 169 -30.56 11.98 28.62
N HIS A 170 -29.56 11.59 29.36
CA HIS A 170 -28.17 11.90 29.12
C HIS A 170 -27.77 11.45 27.70
N ILE A 171 -27.72 12.38 26.77
CA ILE A 171 -27.05 12.16 25.50
C ILE A 171 -25.58 12.49 25.77
N SER A 172 -24.79 11.43 25.89
CA SER A 172 -23.32 11.53 25.90
C SER A 172 -22.90 12.08 24.54
N SER A 173 -22.63 13.37 24.49
CA SER A 173 -21.92 14.01 23.37
C SER A 173 -20.52 13.41 23.34
N ALA A 174 -20.26 12.50 22.40
CA ALA A 174 -18.92 12.07 22.07
C ALA A 174 -18.16 13.29 21.54
N SER A 175 -17.46 13.99 22.40
CA SER A 175 -16.49 15.00 22.05
C SER A 175 -15.41 14.31 21.19
N ARG A 176 -15.21 14.78 19.96
CA ARG A 176 -14.04 14.37 19.15
C ARG A 176 -12.81 14.88 19.89
N GLU A 177 -12.16 13.98 20.60
CA GLU A 177 -10.84 14.24 21.16
C GLU A 177 -9.87 14.37 19.99
N THR A 178 -9.35 15.55 19.76
CA THR A 178 -8.28 15.78 18.79
C THR A 178 -6.96 15.43 19.45
N PHE A 179 -6.28 14.40 18.96
CA PHE A 179 -4.97 13.99 19.46
C PHE A 179 -3.86 14.73 18.72
N VAL A 180 -2.83 15.11 19.47
CA VAL A 180 -1.56 15.62 18.93
C VAL A 180 -0.42 14.71 19.34
N ASP A 181 0.55 14.57 18.47
CA ASP A 181 1.79 13.89 18.79
C ASP A 181 2.70 14.83 19.60
N VAL A 182 3.34 14.28 20.64
CA VAL A 182 4.28 15.02 21.49
C VAL A 182 5.64 14.35 21.43
N LEU A 183 6.63 15.08 20.92
CA LEU A 183 8.03 14.66 20.94
C LEU A 183 8.68 15.16 22.24
N HIS A 184 9.24 14.25 23.03
CA HIS A 184 10.08 14.57 24.17
C HIS A 184 11.54 14.49 23.76
N LEU A 185 12.24 15.62 23.81
CA LEU A 185 13.63 15.73 23.40
C LEU A 185 14.59 15.50 24.57
N LYS A 186 15.83 15.15 24.29
CA LYS A 186 16.87 14.91 25.29
C LYS A 186 17.27 16.16 26.08
N ASP A 187 17.07 17.35 25.50
CA ASP A 187 17.30 18.63 26.16
C ASP A 187 16.20 19.01 27.17
N GLY A 188 15.19 18.16 27.34
CA GLY A 188 14.03 18.36 28.21
C GLY A 188 12.88 19.13 27.55
N ASN A 189 13.04 19.60 26.34
CA ASN A 189 11.98 20.28 25.60
C ASN A 189 10.93 19.30 25.06
N THR A 190 9.71 19.82 24.84
CA THR A 190 8.64 19.06 24.21
C THR A 190 8.11 19.83 23.00
N VAL A 191 7.90 19.13 21.90
CA VAL A 191 7.31 19.69 20.67
C VAL A 191 5.99 18.98 20.40
N LYS A 192 4.90 19.78 20.30
CA LYS A 192 3.55 19.28 20.03
C LYS A 192 3.16 19.59 18.58
N GLY A 193 2.58 18.59 17.90
CA GLY A 193 2.18 18.76 16.51
C GLY A 193 1.68 17.45 15.91
N ILE A 194 1.70 17.38 14.60
CA ILE A 194 1.34 16.18 13.83
C ILE A 194 2.61 15.65 13.17
N ILE A 195 2.95 14.39 13.43
CA ILE A 195 4.07 13.75 12.75
C ILE A 195 3.69 13.51 11.31
N ILE A 196 4.39 14.18 10.38
CA ILE A 196 4.15 14.06 8.93
C ILE A 196 5.08 13.05 8.26
N GLU A 197 6.24 12.75 8.88
CA GLU A 197 7.19 11.78 8.37
C GLU A 197 8.00 11.19 9.54
N LEU A 198 8.18 9.88 9.54
CA LEU A 198 8.93 9.16 10.57
C LEU A 198 9.85 8.12 9.91
N ASP A 199 11.16 8.32 9.97
CA ASP A 199 12.14 7.27 9.72
C ASP A 199 12.72 6.82 11.07
N PRO A 200 12.36 5.62 11.57
CA PRO A 200 12.77 5.17 12.92
C PRO A 200 14.27 5.06 13.13
N ARG A 201 15.07 5.12 12.06
CA ARG A 201 16.52 5.02 12.12
C ARG A 201 17.23 6.36 11.93
N LYS A 202 16.52 7.40 11.44
CA LYS A 202 17.16 8.65 11.03
C LYS A 202 16.52 9.87 11.67
N PHE A 203 15.24 10.15 11.37
CA PHE A 203 14.61 11.41 11.74
C PHE A 203 13.09 11.31 11.92
N VAL A 204 12.55 12.30 12.60
CA VAL A 204 11.11 12.60 12.69
C VAL A 204 10.86 14.01 12.17
N LYS A 205 9.85 14.15 11.33
CA LYS A 205 9.37 15.43 10.84
C LYS A 205 8.00 15.70 11.43
N ILE A 206 7.88 16.76 12.19
CA ILE A 206 6.64 17.15 12.88
C ILE A 206 6.22 18.54 12.43
N GLN A 207 4.93 18.71 12.19
CA GLN A 207 4.31 19.99 11.90
C GLN A 207 3.60 20.48 13.17
N ASN A 208 3.97 21.66 13.65
CA ASN A 208 3.31 22.25 14.80
C ASN A 208 1.92 22.82 14.44
N LEU A 209 1.17 23.29 15.45
CA LEU A 209 -0.15 23.88 15.27
C LEU A 209 -0.15 25.19 14.44
N ASN A 210 1.00 25.81 14.27
CA ASN A 210 1.20 27.02 13.45
C ASN A 210 1.60 26.70 11.99
N ASN A 211 1.51 25.44 11.58
CA ASN A 211 1.93 24.92 10.26
C ASN A 211 3.45 24.98 9.99
N GLU A 212 4.27 25.24 11.01
CA GLU A 212 5.73 25.20 10.89
C GLU A 212 6.21 23.73 10.98
N VAL A 213 7.17 23.39 10.13
CA VAL A 213 7.70 22.02 10.04
C VAL A 213 9.10 21.98 10.66
N PHE A 214 9.26 21.07 11.62
CA PHE A 214 10.53 20.81 12.32
C PHE A 214 11.04 19.41 11.99
N LEU A 215 12.35 19.29 11.85
CA LEU A 215 13.04 18.02 11.63
C LEU A 215 13.93 17.73 12.84
N PHE A 216 13.72 16.57 13.47
CA PHE A 216 14.53 16.10 14.60
C PHE A 216 15.19 14.77 14.25
N THR A 217 16.44 14.57 14.67
CA THR A 217 17.07 13.27 14.52
C THR A 217 16.53 12.31 15.60
N MET A 218 16.45 11.01 15.27
CA MET A 218 15.99 10.01 16.25
C MET A 218 16.88 9.95 17.48
N SER A 219 18.15 10.35 17.35
CA SER A 219 19.10 10.42 18.47
C SER A 219 18.73 11.49 19.50
N ASP A 220 17.98 12.50 19.13
CA ASP A 220 17.61 13.63 20.01
C ASP A 220 16.26 13.42 20.69
N ILE A 221 15.54 12.38 20.33
CA ILE A 221 14.21 12.04 20.85
C ILE A 221 14.34 11.00 21.93
N VAL A 222 13.72 11.28 23.09
CA VAL A 222 13.63 10.35 24.23
C VAL A 222 12.37 9.48 24.10
N ARG A 223 11.25 10.12 23.74
CA ARG A 223 9.94 9.46 23.67
C ARG A 223 9.00 10.22 22.73
N ILE A 224 8.12 9.45 22.08
CA ILE A 224 6.96 9.97 21.33
C ILE A 224 5.71 9.53 22.08
N SER A 225 4.81 10.47 22.38
CA SER A 225 3.51 10.20 23.03
C SER A 225 2.39 10.93 22.30
N LYS A 226 1.15 10.60 22.62
CA LYS A 226 -0.04 11.31 22.13
C LYS A 226 -0.74 11.95 23.31
N GLU A 227 -1.19 13.18 23.13
CA GLU A 227 -1.99 13.91 24.09
C GLU A 227 -3.30 14.36 23.43
N VAL A 228 -4.36 14.46 24.24
CA VAL A 228 -5.64 15.02 23.80
C VAL A 228 -5.52 16.53 23.81
N LEU A 229 -5.89 17.20 22.70
CA LEU A 229 -6.05 18.64 22.68
C LEU A 229 -7.32 19.00 23.46
N GLU A 230 -7.15 19.43 24.72
CA GLU A 230 -8.22 20.13 25.43
C GLU A 230 -8.44 21.48 24.74
N LYS A 231 -9.65 21.69 24.26
CA LYS A 231 -10.04 22.93 23.61
C LYS A 231 -10.51 23.87 24.73
N ASP A 232 -9.66 24.86 25.05
CA ASP A 232 -10.07 26.00 25.88
C ASP A 232 -11.21 26.81 25.24
#